data_318dc2ce4588767ff8a82b1ef6530e78
#
_entry.id   318dc2ce4588767ff8a82b1ef6530e78
#
_cell.length_a   1.000
_cell.length_b   1.000
_cell.length_c   1.000
_cell.angle_alpha   90.00
_cell.angle_beta   90.00
_cell.angle_gamma   90.00
#
_symmetry.space_group_name_H-M   'P 1'
#
loop_
_entity.id
_entity.type
_entity.pdbx_description
1 polymer ?
#
loop_
_entity_poly.entity_id
_entity_poly.type
_entity_poly.pdbx_seq_one_letter_code
_entity_poly.pdbx_strand_id
1 'polypeptide(L)'
;MITSLATTAPTQFLDVSGTRFAYRRFGIPAGIPLVFTQHFMGNLDNFDPAISDALARGREVILFDNAGVGRSTGTAPHTIAGMAADAGSFIDGLGLRSADLLGHSMGGEIAQLIALDRPDLVRRLVLVGTGPPRR
;
A
#
# COMPACT_ATOMS: atom_id res chain seq x y z
N MET A 1 -8.00 -21.31 -1.37
CA MET A 1 -7.91 -21.09 -2.85
C MET A 1 -7.73 -19.62 -3.13
N ILE A 2 -6.82 -19.27 -4.00
CA ILE A 2 -6.67 -17.90 -4.47
C ILE A 2 -7.71 -17.64 -5.54
N THR A 3 -8.60 -16.68 -5.31
CA THR A 3 -9.69 -16.37 -6.22
C THR A 3 -9.30 -15.37 -7.30
N SER A 4 -8.30 -14.52 -7.03
CA SER A 4 -7.78 -13.56 -8.00
C SER A 4 -6.34 -13.19 -7.68
N LEU A 5 -5.59 -12.87 -8.72
CA LEU A 5 -4.19 -12.48 -8.66
C LEU A 5 -4.03 -11.02 -9.07
N ALA A 6 -2.82 -10.49 -8.93
CA ALA A 6 -2.52 -9.08 -9.18
C ALA A 6 -3.02 -8.56 -10.53
N THR A 7 -2.90 -9.38 -11.59
CA THR A 7 -3.29 -8.97 -12.95
C THR A 7 -4.77 -9.18 -13.26
N THR A 8 -5.48 -10.00 -12.48
CA THR A 8 -6.89 -10.35 -12.72
C THR A 8 -7.83 -9.76 -11.69
N ALA A 9 -7.33 -9.36 -10.52
CA ALA A 9 -8.16 -8.70 -9.53
C ALA A 9 -8.72 -7.39 -10.09
N PRO A 10 -10.01 -7.10 -9.87
CA PRO A 10 -10.58 -5.84 -10.35
C PRO A 10 -9.97 -4.65 -9.61
N THR A 11 -9.75 -3.56 -10.33
CA THR A 11 -9.36 -2.29 -9.71
C THR A 11 -10.59 -1.71 -9.03
N GLN A 12 -10.45 -1.41 -7.75
CA GLN A 12 -11.49 -0.79 -6.93
C GLN A 12 -11.08 0.64 -6.59
N PHE A 13 -12.03 1.44 -6.15
CA PHE A 13 -11.80 2.83 -5.78
C PHE A 13 -12.37 3.09 -4.39
N LEU A 14 -11.66 3.90 -3.62
CA LEU A 14 -12.06 4.29 -2.28
C LEU A 14 -11.88 5.80 -2.11
N ASP A 15 -12.94 6.48 -1.74
CA ASP A 15 -12.90 7.92 -1.48
C ASP A 15 -12.56 8.15 0.00
N VAL A 16 -11.47 8.88 0.24
CA VAL A 16 -11.01 9.23 1.59
C VAL A 16 -10.57 10.68 1.60
N SER A 17 -11.21 11.52 2.40
CA SER A 17 -10.83 12.92 2.59
C SER A 17 -10.62 13.69 1.28
N GLY A 18 -11.51 13.47 0.31
CA GLY A 18 -11.47 14.16 -0.99
C GLY A 18 -10.54 13.53 -2.03
N THR A 19 -9.81 12.49 -1.69
CA THR A 19 -8.98 11.73 -2.62
C THR A 19 -9.62 10.39 -2.93
N ARG A 20 -9.70 10.03 -4.21
CA ARG A 20 -10.14 8.71 -4.64
C ARG A 20 -8.90 7.86 -4.92
N PHE A 21 -8.70 6.83 -4.12
CA PHE A 21 -7.59 5.89 -4.27
C PHE A 21 -8.00 4.70 -5.14
N ALA A 22 -7.15 4.37 -6.12
CA ALA A 22 -7.29 3.14 -6.89
C ALA A 22 -6.49 2.04 -6.19
N TYR A 23 -7.08 0.86 -6.06
CA TYR A 23 -6.42 -0.26 -5.41
C TYR A 23 -6.92 -1.60 -5.92
N ARG A 24 -6.12 -2.65 -5.68
CA ARG A 24 -6.53 -4.03 -5.89
C ARG A 24 -6.25 -4.81 -4.62
N ARG A 25 -7.16 -5.71 -4.28
CA ARG A 25 -6.95 -6.65 -3.18
C ARG A 25 -7.26 -8.06 -3.66
N PHE A 26 -6.38 -8.99 -3.32
CA PHE A 26 -6.44 -10.36 -3.82
C PHE A 26 -5.73 -11.30 -2.85
N GLY A 27 -5.84 -12.59 -3.12
CA GLY A 27 -5.27 -13.63 -2.28
C GLY A 27 -6.31 -14.19 -1.32
N ILE A 28 -5.86 -14.66 -0.17
CA ILE A 28 -6.72 -15.29 0.84
C ILE A 28 -7.23 -14.20 1.80
N PRO A 29 -8.54 -13.92 1.83
CA PRO A 29 -9.10 -12.85 2.64
C PRO A 29 -9.22 -13.25 4.12
N ALA A 30 -8.09 -13.57 4.74
CA ALA A 30 -8.04 -13.99 6.13
C ALA A 30 -6.85 -13.37 6.84
N GLY A 31 -7.03 -13.04 8.11
CA GLY A 31 -5.98 -12.46 8.93
C GLY A 31 -5.67 -11.01 8.56
N ILE A 32 -4.46 -10.58 8.88
CA ILE A 32 -4.01 -9.20 8.65
C ILE A 32 -3.45 -9.09 7.24
N PRO A 33 -3.98 -8.19 6.41
CA PRO A 33 -3.50 -8.04 5.04
C PRO A 33 -2.11 -7.41 4.96
N LEU A 34 -1.43 -7.66 3.85
CA LEU A 34 -0.17 -7.05 3.50
C LEU A 34 -0.43 -5.95 2.48
N VAL A 35 -0.10 -4.71 2.85
CA VAL A 35 -0.23 -3.54 1.98
C VAL A 35 1.15 -3.16 1.46
N PHE A 36 1.25 -2.95 0.15
CA PHE A 36 2.49 -2.56 -0.50
C PHE A 36 2.53 -1.04 -0.67
N THR A 37 3.65 -0.43 -0.28
CA THR A 37 3.95 0.97 -0.55
C THR A 37 5.00 1.07 -1.65
N GLN A 38 4.74 1.95 -2.63
CA GLN A 38 5.44 1.98 -3.91
C GLN A 38 6.75 2.76 -3.88
N HIS A 39 7.65 2.40 -4.79
CA HIS A 39 8.85 3.15 -5.09
C HIS A 39 8.51 4.48 -5.80
N PHE A 40 9.53 5.33 -5.99
CA PHE A 40 9.35 6.61 -6.66
C PHE A 40 8.72 6.43 -8.05
N MET A 41 7.67 7.19 -8.33
CA MET A 41 6.88 7.15 -9.57
C MET A 41 6.21 5.79 -9.86
N GLY A 42 6.21 4.87 -8.90
CA GLY A 42 5.57 3.58 -9.08
C GLY A 42 4.06 3.63 -8.87
N ASN A 43 3.36 2.76 -9.56
CA ASN A 43 1.92 2.54 -9.40
C ASN A 43 1.63 1.08 -9.04
N LEU A 44 0.37 0.73 -8.84
CA LEU A 44 -0.02 -0.60 -8.38
C LEU A 44 0.34 -1.73 -9.37
N ASP A 45 0.61 -1.40 -10.63
CA ASP A 45 1.01 -2.38 -11.65
C ASP A 45 2.53 -2.59 -11.72
N ASN A 46 3.33 -1.83 -10.97
CA ASN A 46 4.78 -1.89 -11.06
C ASN A 46 5.43 -2.98 -10.21
N PHE A 47 4.72 -3.56 -9.23
CA PHE A 47 5.26 -4.72 -8.55
C PHE A 47 5.19 -5.94 -9.44
N ASP A 48 6.26 -6.73 -9.43
CA ASP A 48 6.30 -7.99 -10.18
C ASP A 48 5.19 -8.92 -9.66
N PRO A 49 4.24 -9.34 -10.52
CA PRO A 49 3.19 -10.25 -10.10
C PRO A 49 3.71 -11.55 -9.50
N ALA A 50 4.89 -12.01 -9.91
CA ALA A 50 5.49 -13.21 -9.34
C ALA A 50 5.70 -13.07 -7.82
N ILE A 51 6.02 -11.86 -7.34
CA ILE A 51 6.21 -11.60 -5.91
C ILE A 51 4.87 -11.47 -5.20
N SER A 52 4.01 -10.58 -5.68
CA SER A 52 2.72 -10.32 -5.03
C SER A 52 1.80 -11.54 -5.06
N ASP A 53 1.77 -12.28 -6.17
CA ASP A 53 0.96 -13.49 -6.28
C ASP A 53 1.46 -14.60 -5.37
N ALA A 54 2.79 -14.74 -5.22
CA ALA A 54 3.37 -15.72 -4.31
C ALA A 54 2.99 -15.43 -2.86
N LEU A 55 3.01 -14.16 -2.44
CA LEU A 55 2.59 -13.75 -1.11
C LEU A 55 1.09 -13.93 -0.90
N ALA A 56 0.30 -13.76 -1.96
CA ALA A 56 -1.14 -13.91 -1.92
C ALA A 56 -1.61 -15.36 -1.74
N ARG A 57 -0.73 -16.34 -1.87
CA ARG A 57 -1.06 -17.74 -1.62
C ARG A 57 -1.37 -18.01 -0.14
N GLY A 58 -0.82 -17.22 0.76
CA GLY A 58 -0.98 -17.41 2.20
C GLY A 58 -1.70 -16.29 2.91
N ARG A 59 -2.05 -15.20 2.22
CA ARG A 59 -2.63 -14.02 2.85
C ARG A 59 -3.28 -13.10 1.83
N GLU A 60 -4.00 -12.09 2.32
CA GLU A 60 -4.50 -11.02 1.47
C GLU A 60 -3.40 -10.01 1.19
N VAL A 61 -3.30 -9.59 -0.07
CA VAL A 61 -2.37 -8.55 -0.54
C VAL A 61 -3.19 -7.38 -1.09
N ILE A 62 -2.76 -6.17 -0.76
CA ILE A 62 -3.38 -4.93 -1.23
C ILE A 62 -2.31 -4.08 -1.92
N LEU A 63 -2.56 -3.77 -3.19
CA LEU A 63 -1.75 -2.84 -3.98
C LEU A 63 -2.57 -1.59 -4.22
N PHE A 64 -1.96 -0.41 -4.12
CA PHE A 64 -2.70 0.84 -4.37
C PHE A 64 -1.82 1.88 -5.03
N ASP A 65 -2.46 2.84 -5.70
CA ASP A 65 -1.81 4.01 -6.25
C ASP A 65 -1.80 5.11 -5.21
N ASN A 66 -0.64 5.71 -4.97
CA ASN A 66 -0.53 6.88 -4.10
C ASN A 66 -1.39 8.04 -4.62
N ALA A 67 -1.75 8.96 -3.73
CA ALA A 67 -2.46 10.18 -4.13
C ALA A 67 -1.70 10.89 -5.25
N GLY A 68 -2.42 11.27 -6.31
CA GLY A 68 -1.85 11.95 -7.47
C GLY A 68 -1.09 11.04 -8.44
N VAL A 69 -1.12 9.73 -8.24
CA VAL A 69 -0.39 8.76 -9.07
C VAL A 69 -1.39 7.77 -9.70
N GLY A 70 -1.09 7.34 -10.91
CA GLY A 70 -1.88 6.33 -11.61
C GLY A 70 -3.35 6.74 -11.74
N ARG A 71 -4.25 5.90 -11.25
CA ARG A 71 -5.70 6.17 -11.28
C ARG A 71 -6.22 6.84 -10.01
N SER A 72 -5.36 7.07 -9.03
CA SER A 72 -5.75 7.83 -7.84
C SER A 72 -5.84 9.32 -8.18
N THR A 73 -6.82 10.01 -7.60
CA THR A 73 -6.98 11.45 -7.76
C THR A 73 -6.09 12.20 -6.77
N GLY A 74 -6.24 13.52 -6.73
CA GLY A 74 -5.49 14.37 -5.82
C GLY A 74 -4.17 14.83 -6.42
N THR A 75 -3.31 15.34 -5.55
CA THR A 75 -1.99 15.84 -5.92
C THR A 75 -0.95 15.09 -5.11
N ALA A 76 0.11 14.63 -5.77
CA ALA A 76 1.20 13.95 -5.08
C ALA A 76 1.87 14.94 -4.10
N PRO A 77 1.97 14.59 -2.81
CA PRO A 77 2.68 15.44 -1.85
C PRO A 77 4.15 15.61 -2.21
N HIS A 78 4.73 16.72 -1.75
CA HIS A 78 6.15 17.03 -2.00
C HIS A 78 7.09 16.39 -0.97
N THR A 79 6.55 15.77 0.07
CA THR A 79 7.33 15.18 1.16
C THR A 79 6.95 13.74 1.40
N ILE A 80 7.89 12.95 1.92
CA ILE A 80 7.60 11.58 2.34
C ILE A 80 6.55 11.57 3.47
N ALA A 81 6.63 12.54 4.38
CA ALA A 81 5.65 12.67 5.47
C ALA A 81 4.22 12.87 4.92
N GLY A 82 4.06 13.69 3.88
CA GLY A 82 2.77 13.89 3.23
C GLY A 82 2.27 12.63 2.56
N MET A 83 3.15 11.90 1.89
CA MET A 83 2.81 10.61 1.26
C MET A 83 2.41 9.57 2.31
N ALA A 84 3.11 9.54 3.44
CA ALA A 84 2.80 8.63 4.54
C ALA A 84 1.44 8.96 5.18
N ALA A 85 1.11 10.24 5.33
CA ALA A 85 -0.19 10.66 5.84
C ALA A 85 -1.32 10.21 4.90
N ASP A 86 -1.16 10.39 3.59
CA ASP A 86 -2.15 9.96 2.60
C ASP A 86 -2.31 8.44 2.58
N ALA A 87 -1.20 7.70 2.61
CA ALA A 87 -1.23 6.25 2.65
C ALA A 87 -1.88 5.72 3.94
N GLY A 88 -1.59 6.35 5.08
CA GLY A 88 -2.24 6.03 6.35
C GLY A 88 -3.75 6.26 6.29
N SER A 89 -4.18 7.35 5.68
CA SER A 89 -5.60 7.64 5.47
C SER A 89 -6.27 6.59 4.58
N PHE A 90 -5.59 6.12 3.54
CA PHE A 90 -6.09 5.03 2.70
C PHE A 90 -6.30 3.74 3.51
N ILE A 91 -5.31 3.36 4.32
CA ILE A 91 -5.40 2.16 5.16
C ILE A 91 -6.56 2.27 6.15
N ASP A 92 -6.70 3.43 6.81
CA ASP A 92 -7.83 3.71 7.68
C ASP A 92 -9.16 3.60 6.93
N GLY A 93 -9.22 4.16 5.74
CA GLY A 93 -10.43 4.16 4.92
C GLY A 93 -10.87 2.77 4.49
N LEU A 94 -9.95 1.82 4.39
CA LEU A 94 -10.28 0.41 4.14
C LEU A 94 -10.95 -0.27 5.35
N GLY A 95 -10.96 0.38 6.51
CA GLY A 95 -11.52 -0.18 7.73
C GLY A 95 -10.60 -1.20 8.40
N LEU A 96 -9.34 -1.21 8.06
CA LEU A 96 -8.37 -2.12 8.66
C LEU A 96 -7.94 -1.62 10.04
N ARG A 97 -7.98 -2.52 11.03
CA ARG A 97 -7.46 -2.21 12.37
C ARG A 97 -5.94 -2.15 12.38
N SER A 98 -5.33 -3.05 11.61
CA SER A 98 -3.88 -3.08 11.41
C SER A 98 -3.57 -3.75 10.09
N ALA A 99 -2.36 -3.49 9.59
CA ALA A 99 -1.84 -4.08 8.37
C ALA A 99 -0.37 -4.40 8.55
N ASP A 100 0.12 -5.35 7.77
CA ASP A 100 1.55 -5.49 7.55
C ASP A 100 1.90 -4.66 6.32
N LEU A 101 3.05 -4.00 6.33
CA LEU A 101 3.49 -3.16 5.22
C LEU A 101 4.74 -3.75 4.58
N LEU A 102 4.78 -3.74 3.26
CA LEU A 102 5.99 -3.99 2.49
C LEU A 102 6.31 -2.72 1.70
N GLY A 103 7.44 -2.11 2.01
CA GLY A 103 7.88 -0.88 1.35
C GLY A 103 9.15 -1.09 0.54
N HIS A 104 9.11 -0.70 -0.74
CA HIS A 104 10.25 -0.78 -1.64
C HIS A 104 10.74 0.63 -1.97
N SER A 105 12.04 0.87 -1.78
CA SER A 105 12.71 2.15 -2.07
C SER A 105 12.02 3.31 -1.32
N MET A 106 11.52 4.33 -1.99
CA MET A 106 10.74 5.42 -1.38
C MET A 106 9.53 4.88 -0.60
N GLY A 107 8.90 3.82 -1.08
CA GLY A 107 7.81 3.15 -0.36
C GLY A 107 8.25 2.61 0.99
N GLY A 108 9.52 2.25 1.15
CA GLY A 108 10.08 1.86 2.44
C GLY A 108 10.20 3.03 3.41
N GLU A 109 10.55 4.22 2.92
CA GLU A 109 10.54 5.43 3.74
C GLU A 109 9.10 5.77 4.19
N ILE A 110 8.14 5.68 3.27
CA ILE A 110 6.72 5.90 3.55
C ILE A 110 6.23 4.93 4.62
N ALA A 111 6.52 3.65 4.46
CA ALA A 111 6.09 2.61 5.40
C ALA A 111 6.67 2.83 6.80
N GLN A 112 7.92 3.24 6.90
CA GLN A 112 8.54 3.56 8.18
C GLN A 112 7.87 4.74 8.87
N LEU A 113 7.54 5.81 8.13
CA LEU A 113 6.84 6.96 8.72
C LEU A 113 5.42 6.59 9.16
N ILE A 114 4.71 5.77 8.41
CA ILE A 114 3.40 5.26 8.85
C ILE A 114 3.56 4.53 10.19
N ALA A 115 4.55 3.65 10.29
CA ALA A 115 4.79 2.88 11.51
C ALA A 115 5.15 3.78 12.71
N LEU A 116 5.90 4.85 12.47
CA LEU A 116 6.29 5.80 13.52
C LEU A 116 5.13 6.68 13.95
N ASP A 117 4.36 7.19 12.99
CA ASP A 117 3.28 8.15 13.25
C ASP A 117 1.97 7.44 13.64
N ARG A 118 1.76 6.22 13.16
CA ARG A 118 0.56 5.42 13.39
C ARG A 118 0.92 3.98 13.77
N PRO A 119 1.56 3.79 14.95
CA PRO A 119 1.95 2.44 15.40
C PRO A 119 0.75 1.51 15.60
N ASP A 120 -0.45 2.07 15.78
CA ASP A 120 -1.70 1.32 15.85
C ASP A 120 -2.05 0.62 14.53
N LEU A 121 -1.65 1.20 13.38
CA LEU A 121 -1.97 0.67 12.06
C LEU A 121 -1.01 -0.42 11.60
N VAL A 122 0.22 -0.44 12.08
CA VAL A 122 1.26 -1.28 11.50
C VAL A 122 1.65 -2.38 12.47
N ARG A 123 1.41 -3.63 12.09
CA ARG A 123 1.84 -4.78 12.87
C ARG A 123 3.28 -5.14 12.56
N ARG A 124 3.64 -5.27 11.30
CA ARG A 124 4.97 -5.68 10.84
C ARG A 124 5.39 -4.88 9.61
N LEU A 125 6.69 -4.69 9.46
CA LEU A 125 7.30 -4.04 8.29
C LEU A 125 8.22 -5.01 7.56
N VAL A 126 8.14 -4.99 6.24
CA VAL A 126 9.16 -5.56 5.35
C VAL A 126 9.72 -4.40 4.53
N LEU A 127 11.02 -4.16 4.63
CA LEU A 127 11.69 -3.06 3.95
C LEU A 127 12.65 -3.63 2.91
N VAL A 128 12.51 -3.18 1.67
CA VAL A 128 13.27 -3.70 0.53
C VAL A 128 13.94 -2.54 -0.19
N GLY A 129 15.29 -2.59 -0.29
CA GLY A 129 16.05 -1.62 -1.07
C GLY A 129 15.81 -0.17 -0.63
N THR A 130 15.78 0.09 0.67
CA THR A 130 15.43 1.39 1.23
C THR A 130 16.40 1.80 2.34
N GLY A 131 16.25 3.03 2.81
CA GLY A 131 17.04 3.60 3.88
C GLY A 131 16.17 4.27 4.95
N PRO A 132 16.82 5.02 5.89
CA PRO A 132 16.06 5.75 6.91
C PRO A 132 15.11 6.75 6.26
N PRO A 133 13.94 6.99 6.87
CA PRO A 133 12.96 7.88 6.29
C PRO A 133 13.40 9.34 6.38
N ARG A 134 13.16 10.08 5.30
CA ARG A 134 13.22 11.54 5.27
C ARG A 134 11.81 12.07 5.51
N ARG A 135 11.72 13.22 6.12
CA ARG A 135 10.40 13.81 6.33
C ARG A 135 10.02 14.80 5.23
#